data_4fbb399811876a4402c61cacc3246536
#
_entry.id   4fbb399811876a4402c61cacc3246536
#
_cell.length_a   1.000
_cell.length_b   1.000
_cell.length_c   1.000
_cell.angle_alpha   90.00
_cell.angle_beta   90.00
_cell.angle_gamma   90.00
#
_symmetry.space_group_name_H-M   'P 1'
#
loop_
_entity.id
_entity.type
_entity.pdbx_description
1 polymer ?
#
loop_
_entity_poly.entity_id
_entity_poly.type
_entity_poly.pdbx_seq_one_letter_code
_entity_poly.pdbx_strand_id
1 'polypeptide(L)'
;VIRTAQHNTYGMAFLKSEPNVLYFTDSDTRHCIYKLDMNAEVLEVVQVSGGTGVAGHRDGDLNQSLFNNPSMIYQDSQDNLYVADEGNHCIRRITPEKQVETVLGIPGKAGWQDGAKESALFNRPKGICIDKDDNIYVCDYGNARIRKLSIN
;
A
#
# COMPACT_ATOMS: atom_id res chain seq x y z
N VAL A 1 22.23 13.39 0.64
CA VAL A 1 20.91 13.37 1.30
C VAL A 1 19.86 13.82 0.28
N ILE A 2 18.95 12.94 -0.06
CA ILE A 2 17.80 13.26 -0.93
C ILE A 2 16.77 13.95 -0.03
N ARG A 3 16.32 15.13 -0.43
CA ARG A 3 15.24 15.84 0.25
C ARG A 3 14.03 15.91 -0.66
N THR A 4 12.96 15.25 -0.28
CA THR A 4 11.63 15.44 -0.87
C THR A 4 10.89 16.52 -0.09
N ALA A 5 10.19 17.41 -0.78
CA ALA A 5 9.44 18.47 -0.11
C ALA A 5 8.25 17.88 0.64
N GLN A 6 8.18 18.09 1.95
CA GLN A 6 7.03 17.88 2.85
C GLN A 6 6.10 16.70 2.50
N HIS A 7 6.64 15.47 2.62
CA HIS A 7 5.86 14.24 2.54
C HIS A 7 5.90 13.52 3.89
N ASN A 8 4.76 13.11 4.39
CA ASN A 8 4.64 12.26 5.58
C ASN A 8 4.78 10.80 5.16
N THR A 9 6.02 10.40 4.88
CA THR A 9 6.35 9.07 4.35
C THR A 9 6.35 8.01 5.46
N TYR A 10 5.70 6.88 5.20
CA TYR A 10 5.64 5.76 6.14
C TYR A 10 6.32 4.51 5.60
N GLY A 11 5.93 4.05 4.42
CA GLY A 11 6.43 2.83 3.81
C GLY A 11 7.19 3.11 2.54
N MET A 12 8.22 2.28 2.27
CA MET A 12 9.05 2.37 1.08
C MET A 12 9.31 0.97 0.51
N ALA A 13 9.35 0.86 -0.82
CA ALA A 13 9.65 -0.37 -1.52
C ALA A 13 10.33 -0.10 -2.88
N PHE A 14 11.11 -1.07 -3.34
CA PHE A 14 11.59 -1.14 -4.73
C PHE A 14 10.93 -2.33 -5.41
N LEU A 15 10.66 -2.23 -6.71
CA LEU A 15 10.28 -3.36 -7.53
C LEU A 15 11.54 -4.05 -8.08
N LYS A 16 11.47 -5.37 -8.30
CA LYS A 16 12.57 -6.10 -8.93
C LYS A 16 12.81 -5.64 -10.36
N SER A 17 11.74 -5.34 -11.09
CA SER A 17 11.79 -4.81 -12.46
C SER A 17 12.27 -3.36 -12.53
N GLU A 18 12.13 -2.60 -11.44
CA GLU A 18 12.52 -1.19 -11.35
C GLU A 18 13.44 -0.95 -10.13
N PRO A 19 14.67 -1.53 -10.10
CA PRO A 19 15.52 -1.55 -8.89
C PRO A 19 16.03 -0.17 -8.46
N ASN A 20 15.90 0.84 -9.30
CA ASN A 20 16.32 2.22 -9.01
C ASN A 20 15.13 3.17 -8.83
N VAL A 21 13.90 2.66 -8.81
CA VAL A 21 12.70 3.47 -8.56
C VAL A 21 12.17 3.17 -7.16
N LEU A 22 12.27 4.15 -6.30
CA LEU A 22 11.74 4.07 -4.93
C LEU A 22 10.26 4.43 -4.95
N TYR A 23 9.41 3.49 -4.55
CA TYR A 23 7.99 3.72 -4.27
C TYR A 23 7.82 4.03 -2.79
N PHE A 24 6.94 4.97 -2.45
CA PHE A 24 6.65 5.30 -1.07
C PHE A 24 5.22 5.80 -0.87
N THR A 25 4.73 5.61 0.35
CA THR A 25 3.41 6.09 0.77
C THR A 25 3.52 7.48 1.40
N ASP A 26 2.51 8.31 1.20
CA ASP A 26 2.29 9.54 1.94
C ASP A 26 0.93 9.46 2.63
N SER A 27 0.99 9.30 3.95
CA SER A 27 -0.17 9.22 4.83
C SER A 27 -0.64 10.61 5.28
N ASP A 28 -1.56 10.65 6.21
CA ASP A 28 -2.06 11.81 6.96
C ASP A 28 -2.70 12.92 6.12
N THR A 29 -1.97 13.50 5.18
CA THR A 29 -2.44 14.69 4.47
C THR A 29 -2.68 14.49 2.99
N ARG A 30 -2.00 13.54 2.36
CA ARG A 30 -2.07 13.37 0.90
C ARG A 30 -2.78 12.10 0.47
N HIS A 31 -2.71 11.04 1.27
CA HIS A 31 -3.36 9.74 1.00
C HIS A 31 -2.95 9.12 -0.33
N CYS A 32 -1.66 9.23 -0.69
CA CYS A 32 -1.14 8.89 -2.01
C CYS A 32 0.02 7.90 -1.95
N ILE A 33 0.27 7.29 -3.10
CA ILE A 33 1.50 6.56 -3.43
C ILE A 33 2.30 7.40 -4.40
N TYR A 34 3.60 7.54 -4.13
CA TYR A 34 4.55 8.29 -4.94
C TYR A 34 5.71 7.40 -5.37
N LYS A 35 6.45 7.86 -6.37
CA LYS A 35 7.73 7.26 -6.77
C LYS A 35 8.80 8.32 -7.01
N LEU A 36 10.05 7.88 -6.90
CA LEU A 36 11.25 8.66 -7.16
C LEU A 36 12.24 7.81 -7.96
N ASP A 37 12.58 8.22 -9.16
CA ASP A 37 13.62 7.57 -9.96
C ASP A 37 15.00 8.05 -9.48
N MET A 38 15.78 7.14 -8.91
CA MET A 38 17.10 7.43 -8.34
C MET A 38 18.18 7.64 -9.41
N ASN A 39 17.91 7.29 -10.67
CA ASN A 39 18.81 7.49 -11.81
C ASN A 39 18.52 8.77 -12.60
N ALA A 40 17.43 9.47 -12.29
CA ALA A 40 17.10 10.71 -12.97
C ALA A 40 18.14 11.80 -12.68
N GLU A 41 18.50 12.60 -13.68
CA GLU A 41 19.39 13.75 -13.49
C GLU A 41 18.81 14.77 -12.52
N VAL A 42 17.49 14.93 -12.54
CA VAL A 42 16.73 15.75 -11.60
C VAL A 42 15.78 14.83 -10.84
N LEU A 43 15.93 14.80 -9.52
CA LEU A 43 15.10 13.98 -8.66
C LEU A 43 13.73 14.64 -8.45
N GLU A 44 12.72 14.10 -9.09
CA GLU A 44 11.34 14.54 -8.96
C GLU A 44 10.46 13.47 -8.33
N VAL A 45 9.65 13.89 -7.37
CA VAL A 45 8.62 13.03 -6.77
C VAL A 45 7.40 13.02 -7.68
N VAL A 46 7.07 11.84 -8.18
CA VAL A 46 5.94 11.64 -9.09
C VAL A 46 4.83 10.89 -8.38
N GLN A 47 3.63 11.42 -8.42
CA GLN A 47 2.44 10.71 -7.90
C GLN A 47 2.13 9.51 -8.79
N VAL A 48 1.98 8.35 -8.15
CA VAL A 48 1.61 7.09 -8.81
C VAL A 48 0.11 6.87 -8.74
N SER A 49 -0.47 7.06 -7.55
CA SER A 49 -1.88 6.75 -7.29
C SER A 49 -2.39 7.48 -6.06
N GLY A 50 -3.70 7.60 -5.95
CA GLY A 50 -4.38 8.31 -4.86
C GLY A 50 -4.86 9.70 -5.28
N GLY A 51 -5.78 10.27 -4.54
CA GLY A 51 -6.26 11.64 -4.73
C GLY A 51 -5.59 12.59 -3.74
N THR A 52 -4.71 13.47 -4.20
CA THR A 52 -3.95 14.38 -3.31
C THR A 52 -4.87 15.14 -2.35
N GLY A 53 -4.76 14.83 -1.07
CA GLY A 53 -5.58 15.41 0.00
C GLY A 53 -7.02 14.87 0.05
N VAL A 54 -7.34 13.84 -0.72
CA VAL A 54 -8.67 13.22 -0.75
C VAL A 54 -8.57 11.80 -0.19
N ALA A 55 -8.95 11.61 1.06
CA ALA A 55 -9.11 10.29 1.65
C ALA A 55 -10.31 9.57 1.06
N GLY A 56 -10.19 8.29 0.75
CA GLY A 56 -11.30 7.49 0.24
C GLY A 56 -10.89 6.07 -0.11
N HIS A 57 -11.86 5.34 -0.64
CA HIS A 57 -11.62 4.00 -1.20
C HIS A 57 -12.18 3.92 -2.61
N ARG A 58 -11.32 3.59 -3.54
CA ARG A 58 -11.69 3.24 -4.92
C ARG A 58 -10.63 2.34 -5.52
N ASP A 59 -11.05 1.21 -6.06
CA ASP A 59 -10.24 0.32 -6.89
C ASP A 59 -10.28 0.78 -8.36
N GLY A 60 -9.41 0.25 -9.20
CA GLY A 60 -9.33 0.52 -10.62
C GLY A 60 -7.98 1.11 -11.06
N ASP A 61 -7.99 1.92 -12.10
CA ASP A 61 -6.75 2.53 -12.64
C ASP A 61 -6.06 3.42 -11.61
N LEU A 62 -4.73 3.53 -11.71
CA LEU A 62 -3.91 4.36 -10.82
C LEU A 62 -4.43 5.80 -10.67
N ASN A 63 -4.93 6.39 -11.76
CA ASN A 63 -5.39 7.77 -11.77
C ASN A 63 -6.77 7.97 -11.12
N GLN A 64 -7.52 6.88 -10.90
CA GLN A 64 -8.87 6.92 -10.34
C GLN A 64 -8.95 6.35 -8.93
N SER A 65 -7.96 5.55 -8.55
CA SER A 65 -7.94 4.89 -7.25
C SER A 65 -7.75 5.89 -6.11
N LEU A 66 -8.33 5.55 -4.95
CA LEU A 66 -8.23 6.33 -3.72
C LEU A 66 -7.78 5.44 -2.57
N PHE A 67 -7.02 6.05 -1.67
CA PHE A 67 -6.53 5.47 -0.41
C PHE A 67 -6.94 6.34 0.77
N ASN A 68 -6.81 5.79 1.97
CA ASN A 68 -7.02 6.52 3.22
C ASN A 68 -5.91 6.17 4.21
N ASN A 69 -4.95 7.07 4.40
CA ASN A 69 -3.76 6.87 5.22
C ASN A 69 -3.00 5.58 4.85
N PRO A 70 -2.56 5.40 3.59
CA PRO A 70 -1.74 4.26 3.22
C PRO A 70 -0.45 4.26 4.01
N SER A 71 -0.18 3.19 4.78
CA SER A 71 0.98 3.11 5.65
C SER A 71 2.13 2.31 5.01
N MET A 72 2.37 1.07 5.38
CA MET A 72 3.47 0.29 4.78
C MET A 72 3.13 -0.17 3.37
N ILE A 73 4.18 -0.26 2.55
CA ILE A 73 4.15 -0.80 1.19
C ILE A 73 5.25 -1.85 1.04
N TYR A 74 4.98 -2.94 0.36
CA TYR A 74 5.94 -4.02 0.13
C TYR A 74 5.66 -4.73 -1.20
N GLN A 75 6.70 -5.29 -1.83
CA GLN A 75 6.58 -6.02 -3.10
C GLN A 75 6.63 -7.53 -2.90
N ASP A 76 5.96 -8.26 -3.80
CA ASP A 76 6.11 -9.71 -3.95
C ASP A 76 7.12 -10.09 -5.04
N SER A 77 7.23 -11.40 -5.32
CA SER A 77 8.15 -11.91 -6.35
C SER A 77 7.70 -11.58 -7.78
N GLN A 78 6.47 -11.15 -7.97
CA GLN A 78 5.83 -10.86 -9.26
C GLN A 78 5.68 -9.36 -9.53
N ASP A 79 6.35 -8.51 -8.74
CA ASP A 79 6.27 -7.05 -8.83
C ASP A 79 4.88 -6.45 -8.54
N ASN A 80 4.05 -7.17 -7.78
CA ASN A 80 2.89 -6.52 -7.18
C ASN A 80 3.34 -5.71 -5.95
N LEU A 81 2.77 -4.53 -5.77
CA LEU A 81 2.93 -3.72 -4.56
C LEU A 81 1.71 -3.90 -3.66
N TYR A 82 1.93 -4.37 -2.45
CA TYR A 82 0.90 -4.48 -1.42
C TYR A 82 0.97 -3.29 -0.48
N VAL A 83 -0.18 -2.72 -0.20
CA VAL A 83 -0.33 -1.50 0.61
C VAL A 83 -1.27 -1.78 1.78
N ALA A 84 -0.82 -1.49 2.99
CA ALA A 84 -1.69 -1.43 4.15
C ALA A 84 -2.46 -0.10 4.11
N ASP A 85 -3.73 -0.16 3.70
CA ASP A 85 -4.61 1.00 3.59
C ASP A 85 -5.30 1.24 4.93
N GLU A 86 -4.55 1.82 5.85
CA GLU A 86 -4.85 1.88 7.29
C GLU A 86 -6.23 2.43 7.58
N GLY A 87 -6.57 3.57 7.01
CA GLY A 87 -7.84 4.26 7.28
C GLY A 87 -9.04 3.56 6.63
N ASN A 88 -8.80 2.71 5.64
CA ASN A 88 -9.84 1.88 5.00
C ASN A 88 -9.94 0.47 5.60
N HIS A 89 -9.10 0.12 6.57
CA HIS A 89 -9.11 -1.19 7.25
C HIS A 89 -8.93 -2.38 6.31
N CYS A 90 -8.15 -2.23 5.24
CA CYS A 90 -7.96 -3.27 4.23
C CYS A 90 -6.53 -3.30 3.68
N ILE A 91 -6.24 -4.36 2.92
CA ILE A 91 -4.98 -4.51 2.17
C ILE A 91 -5.30 -4.34 0.70
N ARG A 92 -4.54 -3.48 0.05
CA ARG A 92 -4.65 -3.19 -1.38
C ARG A 92 -3.46 -3.76 -2.13
N ARG A 93 -3.63 -4.06 -3.41
CA ARG A 93 -2.57 -4.49 -4.31
C ARG A 93 -2.56 -3.59 -5.54
N ILE A 94 -1.36 -3.15 -5.95
CA ILE A 94 -1.13 -2.49 -7.23
C ILE A 94 -0.42 -3.51 -8.12
N THR A 95 -1.05 -3.88 -9.22
CA THR A 95 -0.51 -4.89 -10.15
C THR A 95 0.47 -4.27 -11.16
N PRO A 96 1.34 -5.08 -11.80
CA PRO A 96 2.20 -4.60 -12.90
C PRO A 96 1.40 -3.95 -14.05
N GLU A 97 0.15 -4.36 -14.27
CA GLU A 97 -0.78 -3.78 -15.27
C GLU A 97 -1.38 -2.45 -14.84
N LYS A 98 -0.91 -1.89 -13.70
CA LYS A 98 -1.33 -0.58 -13.18
C LYS A 98 -2.79 -0.52 -12.71
N GLN A 99 -3.26 -1.65 -12.16
CA GLN A 99 -4.57 -1.74 -11.51
C GLN A 99 -4.42 -1.79 -9.99
N VAL A 100 -5.28 -1.07 -9.29
CA VAL A 100 -5.43 -1.11 -7.83
C VAL A 100 -6.64 -1.96 -7.48
N GLU A 101 -6.46 -2.90 -6.59
CA GLU A 101 -7.53 -3.78 -6.12
C GLU A 101 -7.46 -4.01 -4.62
N THR A 102 -8.59 -4.21 -3.98
CA THR A 102 -8.69 -4.64 -2.59
C THR A 102 -8.54 -6.15 -2.54
N VAL A 103 -7.51 -6.64 -1.86
CA VAL A 103 -7.22 -8.09 -1.78
C VAL A 103 -7.72 -8.72 -0.50
N LEU A 104 -7.77 -7.99 0.61
CA LEU A 104 -8.31 -8.47 1.90
C LEU A 104 -8.85 -7.33 2.74
N GLY A 105 -9.86 -7.65 3.54
CA GLY A 105 -10.58 -6.67 4.36
C GLY A 105 -11.78 -6.08 3.64
N ILE A 106 -12.73 -5.58 4.41
CA ILE A 106 -13.93 -4.89 3.90
C ILE A 106 -13.71 -3.39 4.10
N PRO A 107 -13.56 -2.61 3.03
CA PRO A 107 -13.25 -1.18 3.12
C PRO A 107 -14.25 -0.42 4.01
N GLY A 108 -13.70 0.39 4.91
CA GLY A 108 -14.49 1.17 5.86
C GLY A 108 -15.07 0.40 7.04
N LYS A 109 -14.84 -0.92 7.14
CA LYS A 109 -15.33 -1.76 8.21
C LYS A 109 -14.19 -2.28 9.08
N ALA A 110 -13.96 -1.62 10.21
CA ALA A 110 -13.03 -2.10 11.22
C ALA A 110 -13.57 -3.33 11.94
N GLY A 111 -12.69 -4.29 12.24
CA GLY A 111 -13.07 -5.46 13.04
C GLY A 111 -11.97 -6.49 13.06
N TRP A 112 -12.26 -7.61 13.71
CA TRP A 112 -11.40 -8.78 13.73
C TRP A 112 -12.20 -10.01 13.34
N GLN A 113 -11.89 -10.53 12.17
CA GLN A 113 -12.45 -11.78 11.65
C GLN A 113 -11.46 -12.40 10.67
N ASP A 114 -11.14 -13.67 10.87
CA ASP A 114 -10.41 -14.47 9.89
C ASP A 114 -11.38 -14.97 8.81
N GLY A 115 -10.86 -15.24 7.62
CA GLY A 115 -11.68 -15.74 6.53
C GLY A 115 -11.17 -15.33 5.17
N ALA A 116 -11.99 -15.57 4.15
CA ALA A 116 -11.73 -15.18 2.77
C ALA A 116 -11.82 -13.67 2.58
N LYS A 117 -11.47 -13.19 1.37
CA LYS A 117 -11.48 -11.78 0.98
C LYS A 117 -12.76 -11.05 1.38
N GLU A 118 -13.90 -11.70 1.17
CA GLU A 118 -15.23 -11.13 1.35
C GLU A 118 -15.71 -11.07 2.82
N SER A 119 -14.98 -11.72 3.72
CA SER A 119 -15.37 -11.86 5.13
C SER A 119 -14.31 -11.44 6.13
N ALA A 120 -13.03 -11.42 5.75
CA ALA A 120 -11.95 -11.03 6.64
C ALA A 120 -12.11 -9.56 7.06
N LEU A 121 -11.85 -9.29 8.34
CA LEU A 121 -11.86 -7.93 8.89
C LEU A 121 -10.52 -7.62 9.52
N PHE A 122 -10.08 -6.39 9.32
CA PHE A 122 -8.90 -5.77 9.93
C PHE A 122 -9.29 -4.50 10.69
N ASN A 123 -8.40 -4.06 11.55
CA ASN A 123 -8.57 -2.78 12.24
C ASN A 123 -7.26 -1.99 12.15
N ARG A 124 -7.21 -1.01 11.26
CA ARG A 124 -6.05 -0.14 11.03
C ARG A 124 -4.76 -0.95 10.78
N PRO A 125 -4.69 -1.79 9.73
CA PRO A 125 -3.46 -2.50 9.39
C PRO A 125 -2.37 -1.49 9.03
N LYS A 126 -1.16 -1.67 9.59
CA LYS A 126 -0.04 -0.74 9.38
C LYS A 126 1.15 -1.38 8.70
N GLY A 127 1.73 -2.39 9.35
CA GLY A 127 2.91 -3.07 8.86
C GLY A 127 2.55 -4.16 7.87
N ILE A 128 3.36 -4.31 6.84
CA ILE A 128 3.26 -5.41 5.88
C ILE A 128 4.66 -5.89 5.53
N CYS A 129 4.83 -7.19 5.43
CA CYS A 129 6.02 -7.80 4.86
C CYS A 129 5.65 -9.08 4.11
N ILE A 130 6.48 -9.47 3.16
CA ILE A 130 6.27 -10.63 2.32
C ILE A 130 7.53 -11.48 2.37
N ASP A 131 7.40 -12.78 2.63
CA ASP A 131 8.54 -13.67 2.69
C ASP A 131 8.95 -14.17 1.29
N LYS A 132 10.03 -14.97 1.24
CA LYS A 132 10.58 -15.49 -0.03
C LYS A 132 9.63 -16.44 -0.79
N ASP A 133 8.59 -16.92 -0.13
CA ASP A 133 7.58 -17.82 -0.70
C ASP A 133 6.25 -17.08 -0.99
N ASP A 134 6.32 -15.73 -1.02
CA ASP A 134 5.21 -14.81 -1.23
C ASP A 134 4.08 -14.91 -0.18
N ASN A 135 4.37 -15.43 1.02
CA ASN A 135 3.44 -15.31 2.13
C ASN A 135 3.42 -13.88 2.65
N ILE A 136 2.25 -13.32 2.82
CA ILE A 136 2.04 -11.95 3.28
C ILE A 136 1.73 -11.96 4.78
N TYR A 137 2.42 -11.11 5.53
CA TYR A 137 2.19 -10.91 6.95
C TYR A 137 1.81 -9.45 7.19
N VAL A 138 0.78 -9.24 7.99
CA VAL A 138 0.24 -7.91 8.29
C VAL A 138 0.21 -7.67 9.79
N CYS A 139 0.73 -6.53 10.22
CA CYS A 139 0.48 -6.01 11.55
C CYS A 139 -0.93 -5.39 11.58
N ASP A 140 -1.87 -6.15 12.07
CA ASP A 140 -3.25 -5.68 12.29
C ASP A 140 -3.29 -4.84 13.57
N TYR A 141 -2.82 -3.60 13.45
CA TYR A 141 -2.42 -2.74 14.55
C TYR A 141 -3.55 -2.50 15.56
N GLY A 142 -4.74 -2.15 15.09
CA GLY A 142 -5.88 -1.89 15.97
C GLY A 142 -6.41 -3.13 16.68
N ASN A 143 -6.03 -4.34 16.23
CA ASN A 143 -6.36 -5.61 16.87
C ASN A 143 -5.18 -6.20 17.67
N ALA A 144 -4.03 -5.51 17.71
CA ALA A 144 -2.80 -5.97 18.37
C ALA A 144 -2.37 -7.40 17.95
N ARG A 145 -2.40 -7.69 16.63
CA ARG A 145 -2.13 -9.02 16.06
C ARG A 145 -1.27 -8.96 14.82
N ILE A 146 -0.51 -10.03 14.60
CA ILE A 146 0.10 -10.32 13.31
C ILE A 146 -0.79 -11.35 12.61
N ARG A 147 -1.16 -11.05 11.36
CA ARG A 147 -2.00 -11.90 10.53
C ARG A 147 -1.21 -12.39 9.32
N LYS A 148 -1.26 -13.69 9.05
CA LYS A 148 -0.75 -14.28 7.81
C LYS A 148 -1.89 -14.36 6.80
N LEU A 149 -1.61 -13.93 5.57
CA LEU A 149 -2.56 -13.93 4.47
C LEU A 149 -2.15 -14.97 3.44
N SER A 150 -3.15 -15.72 2.94
CA SER A 150 -3.00 -16.57 1.75
C SER A 150 -3.82 -15.94 0.64
N ILE A 151 -3.14 -15.40 -0.37
CA ILE A 151 -3.78 -14.86 -1.58
C ILE A 151 -3.61 -15.92 -2.67
N ASN A 152 -4.51 -16.86 -2.70
CA ASN A 152 -4.60 -17.86 -3.75
C ASN A 152 -5.66 -17.45 -4.79
#